data_786c4dcad2b160fff6134a961a31fd03
#
_entry.id   786c4dcad2b160fff6134a961a31fd03
#
_cell.length_a   1.000
_cell.length_b   1.000
_cell.length_c   1.000
_cell.angle_alpha   90.00
_cell.angle_beta   90.00
_cell.angle_gamma   90.00
#
_symmetry.space_group_name_H-M   'P 1'
#
loop_
_entity.id
_entity.type
_entity.pdbx_description
1 polymer ?
#
loop_
_entity_poly.entity_id
_entity_poly.type
_entity_poly.pdbx_seq_one_letter_code
_entity_poly.pdbx_strand_id
1 'polypeptide(L)'
;DADMIAGLIPFSGQVITHFETRRQMGLQPLQPTIDKTAPLFHVRKDCAPILIISGDREKELYGRYEEAAYFYRLFKLVGHPDATLYELDGYDHGNMPIASYPLLHQFIKEHEKVKK
;
A
#
# COMPACT_ATOMS: atom_id res chain seq x y z
N ASP A 1 -14.94 11.98 4.17
CA ASP A 1 -15.98 11.08 3.69
C ASP A 1 -15.42 10.16 2.61
N ALA A 2 -15.59 8.85 2.78
CA ALA A 2 -15.04 7.84 1.87
C ALA A 2 -15.54 8.03 0.43
N ASP A 3 -16.75 8.54 0.24
CA ASP A 3 -17.34 8.77 -1.09
C ASP A 3 -16.64 9.87 -1.88
N MET A 4 -15.84 10.69 -1.22
CA MET A 4 -15.07 11.76 -1.86
C MET A 4 -13.72 11.28 -2.39
N ILE A 5 -13.31 10.06 -2.07
CA ILE A 5 -12.01 9.52 -2.45
C ILE A 5 -12.17 8.66 -3.70
N ALA A 6 -11.53 9.09 -4.81
CA ALA A 6 -11.57 8.37 -6.08
C ALA A 6 -10.66 7.13 -6.11
N GLY A 7 -9.58 7.15 -5.32
CA GLY A 7 -8.63 6.04 -5.26
C GLY A 7 -7.55 6.28 -4.23
N LEU A 8 -6.80 5.23 -3.92
CA LEU A 8 -5.68 5.23 -2.96
C LEU A 8 -4.43 4.70 -3.67
N ILE A 9 -3.29 5.35 -3.44
CA ILE A 9 -2.03 4.95 -4.07
C ILE A 9 -0.91 4.95 -3.01
N PRO A 10 -0.80 3.89 -2.19
CA PRO A 10 0.32 3.80 -1.25
C PRO A 10 1.64 3.47 -1.97
N PHE A 11 2.65 4.30 -1.74
CA PHE A 11 3.99 4.12 -2.28
C PHE A 11 4.87 3.46 -1.22
N SER A 12 5.10 2.17 -1.34
CA SER A 12 6.00 1.42 -0.45
C SER A 12 5.77 1.77 1.02
N GLY A 13 4.50 1.86 1.42
CA GLY A 13 4.12 2.18 2.78
C GLY A 13 4.23 0.99 3.71
N GLN A 14 4.42 1.26 5.00
CA GLN A 14 4.37 0.22 6.02
C GLN A 14 2.92 -0.07 6.35
N VAL A 15 2.48 -1.32 6.17
CA VAL A 15 1.07 -1.70 6.35
C VAL A 15 0.80 -2.41 7.68
N ILE A 16 1.84 -2.87 8.37
CA ILE A 16 1.74 -3.29 9.77
C ILE A 16 1.85 -2.07 10.68
N THR A 17 1.65 -2.24 11.98
CA THR A 17 1.81 -1.13 12.93
C THR A 17 3.19 -0.49 12.77
N HIS A 18 3.23 0.82 12.60
CA HIS A 18 4.44 1.56 12.28
C HIS A 18 5.55 1.31 13.31
N PHE A 19 6.79 1.24 12.84
CA PHE A 19 7.93 0.91 13.70
C PHE A 19 8.07 1.85 14.89
N GLU A 20 7.78 3.13 14.72
CA GLU A 20 7.84 4.09 15.82
C GLU A 20 6.78 3.80 16.89
N THR A 21 5.57 3.46 16.48
CA THR A 21 4.51 3.04 17.40
C THR A 21 4.93 1.77 18.16
N ARG A 22 5.51 0.80 17.45
CA ARG A 22 6.03 -0.43 18.07
C ARG A 22 7.13 -0.12 19.09
N ARG A 23 8.03 0.80 18.74
CA ARG A 23 9.09 1.23 19.64
C ARG A 23 8.51 1.81 20.93
N GLN A 24 7.51 2.67 20.83
CA GLN A 24 6.82 3.26 21.98
C GLN A 24 6.13 2.21 22.84
N MET A 25 5.72 1.09 22.24
CA MET A 25 5.12 -0.05 22.96
C MET A 25 6.17 -0.95 23.61
N GLY A 26 7.46 -0.67 23.43
CA GLY A 26 8.55 -1.50 23.97
C GLY A 26 8.84 -2.76 23.17
N LEU A 27 8.37 -2.84 21.94
CA LEU A 27 8.58 -4.01 21.07
C LEU A 27 9.92 -3.96 20.34
N GLN A 28 10.45 -5.12 20.02
CA GLN A 28 11.69 -5.22 19.24
C GLN A 28 11.47 -4.74 17.80
N PRO A 29 12.52 -4.21 17.12
CA PRO A 29 12.35 -3.64 15.78
C PRO A 29 11.76 -4.59 14.74
N LEU A 30 12.06 -5.89 14.82
CA LEU A 30 11.56 -6.87 13.85
C LEU A 30 10.32 -7.62 14.34
N GLN A 31 9.77 -7.24 15.48
CA GLN A 31 8.55 -7.87 16.00
C GLN A 31 7.33 -7.28 15.30
N PRO A 32 6.61 -8.06 14.47
CA PRO A 32 5.44 -7.52 13.78
C PRO A 32 4.27 -7.33 14.76
N THR A 33 3.49 -6.32 14.51
CA THR A 33 2.25 -6.05 15.26
C THR A 33 1.25 -5.42 14.29
N ILE A 34 -0.02 -5.81 14.41
CA ILE A 34 -1.11 -5.25 13.60
C ILE A 34 -2.20 -4.81 14.56
N ASP A 35 -2.29 -3.52 14.81
CA ASP A 35 -3.34 -2.94 15.62
C ASP A 35 -4.17 -1.96 14.78
N LYS A 36 -5.09 -1.24 15.41
CA LYS A 36 -6.00 -0.32 14.71
C LYS A 36 -5.29 0.84 13.99
N THR A 37 -4.00 1.05 14.25
CA THR A 37 -3.21 2.07 13.53
C THR A 37 -2.59 1.52 12.25
N ALA A 38 -2.62 0.20 12.05
CA ALA A 38 -2.03 -0.45 10.89
C ALA A 38 -3.02 -0.49 9.72
N PRO A 39 -2.59 -0.14 8.49
CA PRO A 39 -3.45 -0.26 7.32
C PRO A 39 -4.04 -1.67 7.13
N LEU A 40 -3.30 -2.72 7.45
CA LEU A 40 -3.78 -4.11 7.35
C LEU A 40 -5.02 -4.37 8.19
N PHE A 41 -5.16 -3.68 9.33
CA PHE A 41 -6.32 -3.85 10.20
C PHE A 41 -7.61 -3.38 9.53
N HIS A 42 -7.52 -2.48 8.56
CA HIS A 42 -8.67 -1.82 7.94
C HIS A 42 -8.99 -2.33 6.54
N VAL A 43 -8.40 -3.44 6.11
CA VAL A 43 -8.72 -4.04 4.81
C VAL A 43 -10.20 -4.42 4.78
N ARG A 44 -10.90 -3.91 3.76
CA ARG A 44 -12.33 -4.19 3.58
C ARG A 44 -12.69 -4.11 2.11
N LYS A 45 -13.81 -4.72 1.78
CA LYS A 45 -14.30 -4.83 0.41
C LYS A 45 -14.75 -3.49 -0.19
N ASP A 46 -15.28 -2.60 0.64
CA ASP A 46 -16.00 -1.40 0.20
C ASP A 46 -15.16 -0.11 0.23
N CYS A 47 -13.85 -0.23 0.37
CA CYS A 47 -12.99 0.96 0.26
C CYS A 47 -12.73 1.34 -1.20
N ALA A 48 -12.17 2.55 -1.42
CA ALA A 48 -11.85 3.05 -2.75
C ALA A 48 -10.90 2.12 -3.52
N PRO A 49 -10.88 2.20 -4.87
CA PRO A 49 -9.86 1.50 -5.66
C PRO A 49 -8.47 1.77 -5.13
N ILE A 50 -7.61 0.76 -5.13
CA ILE A 50 -6.28 0.89 -4.55
C ILE A 50 -5.20 0.36 -5.48
N LEU A 51 -4.18 1.18 -5.71
CA LEU A 51 -2.97 0.83 -6.46
C LEU A 51 -1.80 0.78 -5.48
N ILE A 52 -1.32 -0.41 -5.18
CA ILE A 52 -0.22 -0.63 -4.24
C ILE A 52 1.07 -0.73 -5.04
N ILE A 53 2.05 0.12 -4.73
CA ILE A 53 3.32 0.15 -5.46
C ILE A 53 4.47 -0.08 -4.48
N SER A 54 5.33 -1.04 -4.81
CA SER A 54 6.55 -1.35 -4.06
C SER A 54 7.75 -1.28 -5.00
N GLY A 55 8.92 -0.97 -4.46
CA GLY A 55 10.17 -1.19 -5.17
C GLY A 55 10.51 -2.68 -5.24
N ASP A 56 11.68 -2.97 -5.80
CA ASP A 56 12.21 -4.33 -5.93
C ASP A 56 12.39 -4.96 -4.54
N ARG A 57 11.86 -6.18 -4.35
CA ARG A 57 11.93 -6.89 -3.06
C ARG A 57 13.34 -7.05 -2.52
N GLU A 58 14.33 -7.11 -3.40
CA GLU A 58 15.73 -7.27 -3.02
C GLU A 58 16.43 -5.95 -2.70
N LYS A 59 15.80 -4.81 -3.04
CA LYS A 59 16.38 -3.47 -2.88
C LYS A 59 15.59 -2.55 -1.98
N GLU A 60 14.34 -2.89 -1.69
CA GLU A 60 13.45 -2.12 -0.85
C GLU A 60 13.87 -2.19 0.63
N LEU A 61 13.26 -1.31 1.43
CA LEU A 61 13.38 -1.39 2.87
C LEU A 61 12.84 -2.72 3.39
N TYR A 62 13.35 -3.14 4.50
CA TYR A 62 13.09 -4.44 5.10
C TYR A 62 11.60 -4.75 5.20
N GLY A 63 11.18 -5.82 4.54
CA GLY A 63 9.80 -6.30 4.62
C GLY A 63 8.76 -5.49 3.84
N ARG A 64 9.15 -4.41 3.18
CA ARG A 64 8.17 -3.54 2.49
C ARG A 64 7.43 -4.23 1.37
N TYR A 65 8.14 -4.96 0.53
CA TYR A 65 7.48 -5.72 -0.54
C TYR A 65 6.56 -6.79 0.05
N GLU A 66 7.04 -7.54 1.04
CA GLU A 66 6.27 -8.62 1.67
C GLU A 66 5.00 -8.07 2.32
N GLU A 67 5.10 -6.93 3.00
CA GLU A 67 3.93 -6.25 3.56
C GLU A 67 2.96 -5.82 2.47
N ALA A 68 3.45 -5.23 1.38
CA ALA A 68 2.63 -4.80 0.26
C ALA A 68 1.94 -5.99 -0.40
N ALA A 69 2.63 -7.09 -0.59
CA ALA A 69 2.09 -8.31 -1.18
C ALA A 69 0.98 -8.91 -0.30
N TYR A 70 1.18 -8.94 1.00
CA TYR A 70 0.18 -9.44 1.95
C TYR A 70 -1.05 -8.51 1.97
N PHE A 71 -0.83 -7.23 1.97
CA PHE A 71 -1.90 -6.22 1.90
C PHE A 71 -2.77 -6.43 0.65
N TYR A 72 -2.13 -6.58 -0.50
CA TYR A 72 -2.82 -6.88 -1.75
C TYR A 72 -3.61 -8.19 -1.65
N ARG A 73 -3.00 -9.24 -1.11
CA ARG A 73 -3.65 -10.55 -0.98
C ARG A 73 -4.92 -10.46 -0.14
N LEU A 74 -4.87 -9.72 0.96
CA LEU A 74 -6.04 -9.55 1.82
C LEU A 74 -7.18 -8.84 1.10
N PHE A 75 -6.88 -7.83 0.28
CA PHE A 75 -7.91 -7.19 -0.55
C PHE A 75 -8.56 -8.19 -1.51
N LYS A 76 -7.78 -9.08 -2.09
CA LYS A 76 -8.34 -10.12 -2.97
C LYS A 76 -9.21 -11.10 -2.20
N LEU A 77 -8.79 -11.49 -1.01
CA LEU A 77 -9.53 -12.46 -0.18
C LEU A 77 -10.87 -11.92 0.32
N VAL A 78 -10.94 -10.62 0.64
CA VAL A 78 -12.22 -10.00 1.05
C VAL A 78 -13.10 -9.65 -0.15
N GLY A 79 -12.61 -9.85 -1.37
CA GLY A 79 -13.40 -9.59 -2.58
C GLY A 79 -13.43 -8.15 -3.03
N HIS A 80 -12.40 -7.36 -2.70
CA HIS A 80 -12.30 -5.98 -3.19
C HIS A 80 -12.23 -5.98 -4.72
N PRO A 81 -13.08 -5.17 -5.41
CA PRO A 81 -13.20 -5.26 -6.87
C PRO A 81 -12.04 -4.64 -7.65
N ASP A 82 -11.24 -3.76 -7.03
CA ASP A 82 -10.23 -2.98 -7.76
C ASP A 82 -8.99 -2.73 -6.91
N ALA A 83 -8.22 -3.79 -6.67
CA ALA A 83 -6.93 -3.73 -5.98
C ALA A 83 -5.86 -4.26 -6.93
N THR A 84 -4.76 -3.50 -7.07
CA THR A 84 -3.63 -3.83 -7.96
C THR A 84 -2.32 -3.65 -7.20
N LEU A 85 -1.37 -4.52 -7.47
CA LEU A 85 -0.02 -4.44 -6.93
C LEU A 85 0.99 -4.42 -8.06
N TYR A 86 1.92 -3.46 -8.00
CA TYR A 86 3.09 -3.43 -8.87
C TYR A 86 4.36 -3.46 -8.04
N GLU A 87 5.28 -4.34 -8.42
CA GLU A 87 6.64 -4.35 -7.92
C GLU A 87 7.53 -3.75 -9.01
N LEU A 88 8.30 -2.72 -8.70
CA LEU A 88 9.18 -2.06 -9.68
C LEU A 88 10.56 -2.67 -9.62
N ASP A 89 10.82 -3.63 -10.51
CA ASP A 89 12.07 -4.37 -10.59
C ASP A 89 13.25 -3.42 -10.80
N GLY A 90 14.28 -3.58 -9.98
CA GLY A 90 15.49 -2.78 -10.05
C GLY A 90 15.46 -1.45 -9.29
N TYR A 91 14.32 -1.07 -8.70
CA TYR A 91 14.19 0.20 -7.99
C TYR A 91 14.11 0.00 -6.47
N ASP A 92 14.81 0.85 -5.73
CA ASP A 92 14.79 0.85 -4.28
C ASP A 92 13.69 1.80 -3.73
N HIS A 93 13.64 1.95 -2.42
CA HIS A 93 12.66 2.81 -1.75
C HIS A 93 12.79 4.28 -2.19
N GLY A 94 14.01 4.74 -2.42
CA GLY A 94 14.27 6.16 -2.73
C GLY A 94 13.96 6.54 -4.17
N ASN A 95 14.13 5.63 -5.13
CA ASN A 95 13.96 5.95 -6.56
C ASN A 95 12.69 5.35 -7.19
N MET A 96 11.97 4.49 -6.48
CA MET A 96 10.75 3.90 -7.02
C MET A 96 9.62 4.92 -7.26
N PRO A 97 9.47 6.00 -6.48
CA PRO A 97 8.38 6.96 -6.74
C PRO A 97 8.43 7.58 -8.13
N ILE A 98 9.62 7.98 -8.59
CA ILE A 98 9.77 8.58 -9.93
C ILE A 98 9.43 7.56 -11.01
N ALA A 99 9.91 6.33 -10.86
CA ALA A 99 9.63 5.25 -11.82
C ALA A 99 8.15 4.87 -11.87
N SER A 100 7.39 5.16 -10.82
CA SER A 100 5.97 4.82 -10.73
C SER A 100 5.06 5.82 -11.44
N TYR A 101 5.55 6.98 -11.87
CA TYR A 101 4.71 8.04 -12.43
C TYR A 101 3.81 7.60 -13.59
N PRO A 102 4.27 6.80 -14.56
CA PRO A 102 3.35 6.34 -15.62
C PRO A 102 2.17 5.52 -15.08
N LEU A 103 2.43 4.66 -14.09
CA LEU A 103 1.37 3.87 -13.43
C LEU A 103 0.40 4.76 -12.67
N LEU A 104 0.93 5.77 -11.99
CA LEU A 104 0.16 6.75 -11.24
C LEU A 104 -0.78 7.53 -12.16
N HIS A 105 -0.26 8.05 -13.27
CA HIS A 105 -1.04 8.80 -14.24
C HIS A 105 -2.16 7.96 -14.84
N GLN A 106 -1.87 6.72 -15.21
CA GLN A 106 -2.86 5.82 -15.76
C GLN A 106 -3.97 5.53 -14.73
N PHE A 107 -3.62 5.24 -13.50
CA PHE A 107 -4.58 4.96 -12.44
C PHE A 107 -5.48 6.15 -12.18
N ILE A 108 -4.91 7.35 -12.08
CA ILE A 108 -5.68 8.59 -11.88
C ILE A 108 -6.67 8.79 -13.01
N LYS A 109 -6.22 8.62 -14.25
CA LYS A 109 -7.04 8.79 -15.43
C LYS A 109 -8.21 7.80 -15.47
N GLU A 110 -7.96 6.55 -15.10
CA GLU A 110 -8.97 5.50 -15.09
C GLU A 110 -10.01 5.66 -13.98
N HIS A 111 -9.64 6.33 -12.87
CA HIS A 111 -10.48 6.45 -11.69
C HIS A 111 -10.96 7.89 -11.44
N GLU A 112 -10.73 8.78 -12.38
CA GLU A 112 -11.16 10.16 -12.30
C GLU A 112 -12.68 10.23 -12.21
N LYS A 113 -13.19 10.94 -11.18
CA LYS A 113 -14.63 11.13 -11.04
C LYS A 113 -15.07 12.21 -12.01
N VAL A 114 -15.92 11.84 -12.96
CA VAL A 114 -16.45 12.77 -13.94
C VAL A 114 -17.41 13.75 -13.26
N LYS A 115 -17.13 15.02 -13.39
CA LYS A 115 -18.07 16.07 -12.97
C LYS A 115 -19.16 16.19 -14.05
N LYS A 116 -20.35 15.95 -13.63
CA LYS A 116 -21.50 16.16 -14.49
C LYS A 116 -22.05 17.56 -14.30
#